data_af54498bccecf5220b12069a7b8d3c97
#
_entry.id   af54498bccecf5220b12069a7b8d3c97
#
_cell.length_a   1.000
_cell.length_b   1.000
_cell.length_c   1.000
_cell.angle_alpha   90.00
_cell.angle_beta   90.00
_cell.angle_gamma   90.00
#
_symmetry.space_group_name_H-M   'P 1'
#
loop_
_entity.id
_entity.type
_entity.pdbx_description
1 polymer ?
#
loop_
_entity_poly.entity_id
_entity_poly.type
_entity_poly.pdbx_seq_one_letter_code
_entity_poly.pdbx_strand_id
1 'polypeptide(L)'
;MTRLLRYILLCVLPGLVVTGCIEDGFTTSPSDQPVYSTDTLRIGTVFTAEGTPTSRFKVFNRHDKGLSISKISFRDPAMEEIFRLNVDGVSGKSFDNVEIRANDSIFVLLEATLPESGTDLPVELNAELDFVANGVTSTVVLNAFGQDVTRLVDFKVASDMTLSGAKPYQIYDSLVVAEGATLTLDAGTTLYFHDKAELVVHGTLISNGKPDRRVNMTGDRFGQVVGRIPYEIMSGQWGGVYFYGTTRDNRLSHTSIRNSVYGVYIDSVSVDAVDPVLTLVNCQLRNSTGAALVANYAPVKAVGCEFAEAAKGVVYVNEGNHVFNQCTFSNNYLFAAITGPMLYLDGENVGADISNSILYGMGGEVLPADLAGKPVYFRNCLFAAAGTDDENFINSIWDADPLFYTVREDYHFDYRLREGSPAIGAGDPSLCLPEASSDMYGLTRGNAPDVGAYVFSLD
;
A
#
# COMPACT_ATOMS: atom_id res chain seq x y z
N MET A 1 -59.25 59.22 2.91
CA MET A 1 -57.77 59.41 2.89
C MET A 1 -56.97 58.18 3.23
N THR A 2 -57.46 57.25 4.00
CA THR A 2 -56.69 56.07 4.49
C THR A 2 -56.54 54.86 3.50
N ARG A 3 -57.43 54.74 2.51
CA ARG A 3 -57.34 53.63 1.54
C ARG A 3 -56.37 53.99 0.36
N LEU A 4 -56.29 55.20 -0.07
CA LEU A 4 -55.41 55.65 -1.13
C LEU A 4 -53.94 55.64 -0.71
N LEU A 5 -53.64 55.92 0.58
CA LEU A 5 -52.31 55.84 1.15
C LEU A 5 -51.77 54.43 1.24
N ARG A 6 -52.66 53.43 1.46
CA ARG A 6 -52.28 52.01 1.46
C ARG A 6 -51.91 51.47 0.08
N TYR A 7 -52.57 51.93 -0.97
CA TYR A 7 -52.24 51.52 -2.36
C TYR A 7 -50.97 52.19 -2.85
N ILE A 8 -50.69 53.41 -2.46
CA ILE A 8 -49.43 54.10 -2.79
C ILE A 8 -48.24 53.45 -2.05
N LEU A 9 -48.42 53.02 -0.80
CA LEU A 9 -47.40 52.29 -0.05
C LEU A 9 -47.13 50.89 -0.61
N LEU A 10 -48.19 50.22 -1.15
CA LEU A 10 -48.04 48.87 -1.75
C LEU A 10 -47.40 48.92 -3.14
N CYS A 11 -47.46 50.03 -3.86
CA CYS A 11 -46.81 50.19 -5.17
C CYS A 11 -45.36 50.73 -5.07
N VAL A 12 -44.97 51.36 -3.97
CA VAL A 12 -43.61 51.87 -3.77
C VAL A 12 -42.67 50.80 -3.20
N LEU A 13 -43.22 49.82 -2.44
CA LEU A 13 -42.41 48.70 -1.86
C LEU A 13 -41.79 47.74 -2.89
N PRO A 14 -42.45 47.39 -4.03
CA PRO A 14 -41.80 46.54 -5.04
C PRO A 14 -40.74 47.27 -5.86
N GLY A 15 -40.75 48.62 -5.91
CA GLY A 15 -39.78 49.39 -6.70
C GLY A 15 -38.41 49.55 -6.05
N LEU A 16 -38.28 49.21 -4.77
CA LEU A 16 -37.01 49.34 -4.03
C LEU A 16 -36.18 48.07 -3.95
N VAL A 17 -36.64 46.98 -4.58
CA VAL A 17 -35.95 45.67 -4.50
C VAL A 17 -35.19 45.33 -5.79
N VAL A 18 -35.13 46.20 -6.79
CA VAL A 18 -34.59 45.87 -8.14
C VAL A 18 -33.39 46.72 -8.54
N THR A 19 -32.61 47.23 -7.61
CA THR A 19 -31.33 47.87 -7.99
C THR A 19 -30.17 47.24 -7.25
N GLY A 20 -30.03 45.95 -7.38
CA GLY A 20 -28.82 45.22 -7.13
C GLY A 20 -28.22 44.72 -8.44
N CYS A 21 -27.97 45.60 -9.42
CA CYS A 21 -26.91 45.36 -10.38
C CYS A 21 -25.60 45.41 -9.58
N ILE A 22 -25.10 44.26 -9.18
CA ILE A 22 -23.69 44.12 -8.88
C ILE A 22 -23.00 44.42 -10.22
N GLU A 23 -22.46 45.63 -10.39
CA GLU A 23 -21.44 45.87 -11.39
C GLU A 23 -20.27 44.99 -10.96
N ASP A 24 -20.13 43.83 -11.62
CA ASP A 24 -18.96 42.96 -11.51
C ASP A 24 -17.74 43.69 -12.13
N GLY A 25 -17.35 44.80 -11.49
CA GLY A 25 -16.15 45.51 -11.88
C GLY A 25 -14.92 44.71 -11.50
N PHE A 26 -13.97 44.57 -12.43
CA PHE A 26 -12.68 43.96 -12.15
C PHE A 26 -11.75 44.92 -11.42
N THR A 27 -10.95 44.37 -10.50
CA THR A 27 -9.85 45.11 -9.91
C THR A 27 -8.69 45.26 -10.88
N THR A 28 -8.04 46.43 -10.87
CA THR A 28 -6.81 46.68 -11.64
C THR A 28 -5.63 47.01 -10.72
N SER A 29 -5.82 46.91 -9.40
CA SER A 29 -4.79 47.20 -8.42
C SER A 29 -3.70 46.12 -8.45
N PRO A 30 -2.41 46.46 -8.60
CA PRO A 30 -1.29 45.49 -8.52
C PRO A 30 -1.20 44.77 -7.17
N SER A 31 -1.80 45.29 -6.10
CA SER A 31 -1.87 44.64 -4.79
C SER A 31 -2.88 43.50 -4.74
N ASP A 32 -3.85 43.51 -5.65
CA ASP A 32 -4.92 42.53 -5.67
C ASP A 32 -4.50 41.35 -6.53
N GLN A 33 -3.99 40.32 -5.85
CA GLN A 33 -3.40 39.14 -6.47
C GLN A 33 -4.20 37.86 -6.16
N PRO A 34 -4.15 36.84 -7.00
CA PRO A 34 -4.73 35.54 -6.69
C PRO A 34 -4.02 34.87 -5.50
N VAL A 35 -4.79 34.13 -4.71
CA VAL A 35 -4.28 33.31 -3.61
C VAL A 35 -4.43 31.83 -4.00
N TYR A 36 -3.41 31.02 -3.74
CA TYR A 36 -3.39 29.61 -4.11
C TYR A 36 -3.62 28.72 -2.90
N SER A 37 -4.28 27.57 -3.10
CA SER A 37 -4.42 26.56 -2.04
C SER A 37 -3.09 25.88 -1.69
N THR A 38 -2.11 25.98 -2.56
CA THR A 38 -0.72 25.54 -2.36
C THR A 38 0.22 26.36 -3.24
N ASP A 39 1.44 26.60 -2.80
CA ASP A 39 2.53 27.17 -3.59
C ASP A 39 3.26 26.13 -4.42
N THR A 40 3.22 24.85 -3.95
CA THR A 40 3.81 23.71 -4.63
C THR A 40 2.82 22.57 -4.66
N LEU A 41 2.41 22.14 -5.85
CA LEU A 41 1.61 20.96 -6.06
C LEU A 41 2.54 19.75 -6.22
N ARG A 42 2.56 18.87 -5.21
CA ARG A 42 3.34 17.64 -5.23
C ARG A 42 2.50 16.52 -5.84
N ILE A 43 2.92 16.03 -7.01
CA ILE A 43 2.29 14.92 -7.73
C ILE A 43 2.81 13.58 -7.17
N GLY A 44 4.05 13.58 -6.65
CA GLY A 44 4.71 12.39 -6.13
C GLY A 44 5.50 11.63 -7.18
N THR A 45 5.82 10.36 -6.89
CA THR A 45 6.48 9.47 -7.86
C THR A 45 5.46 8.92 -8.83
N VAL A 46 5.80 8.93 -10.12
CA VAL A 46 4.96 8.45 -11.22
C VAL A 46 5.82 7.65 -12.19
N PHE A 47 5.24 6.67 -12.86
CA PHE A 47 5.95 5.95 -13.92
C PHE A 47 6.07 6.82 -15.17
N THR A 48 7.26 6.80 -15.77
CA THR A 48 7.51 7.53 -17.02
C THR A 48 6.71 6.91 -18.18
N ALA A 49 6.41 7.73 -19.19
CA ALA A 49 5.60 7.40 -20.36
C ALA A 49 4.15 6.95 -20.04
N GLU A 50 3.67 7.18 -18.81
CA GLU A 50 2.26 6.96 -18.41
C GLU A 50 1.62 8.27 -17.94
N GLY A 51 0.30 8.38 -18.17
CA GLY A 51 -0.48 9.51 -17.68
C GLY A 51 -0.74 9.38 -16.18
N THR A 52 -0.51 10.44 -15.43
CA THR A 52 -0.84 10.47 -14.00
C THR A 52 -2.35 10.57 -13.77
N PRO A 53 -2.84 10.17 -12.59
CA PRO A 53 -4.14 10.62 -12.13
C PRO A 53 -4.22 12.15 -12.10
N THR A 54 -5.45 12.68 -12.26
CA THR A 54 -5.68 14.12 -12.23
C THR A 54 -5.39 14.70 -10.84
N SER A 55 -4.43 15.60 -10.77
CA SER A 55 -4.12 16.41 -9.60
C SER A 55 -4.81 17.78 -9.70
N ARG A 56 -5.02 18.46 -8.59
CA ARG A 56 -5.72 19.75 -8.59
C ARG A 56 -5.28 20.68 -7.47
N PHE A 57 -5.40 21.98 -7.75
CA PHE A 57 -5.36 23.01 -6.73
C PHE A 57 -6.40 24.10 -7.02
N LYS A 58 -6.65 24.98 -6.06
CA LYS A 58 -7.58 26.11 -6.19
C LYS A 58 -6.82 27.42 -6.33
N VAL A 59 -7.38 28.30 -7.14
CA VAL A 59 -6.99 29.70 -7.26
C VAL A 59 -8.15 30.55 -6.74
N PHE A 60 -7.91 31.33 -5.70
CA PHE A 60 -8.91 32.14 -5.03
C PHE A 60 -8.76 33.62 -5.41
N ASN A 61 -9.86 34.25 -5.68
CA ASN A 61 -9.99 35.69 -5.58
C ASN A 61 -10.58 36.07 -4.19
N ARG A 62 -9.78 36.69 -3.33
CA ARG A 62 -10.20 37.12 -1.98
C ARG A 62 -10.62 38.59 -1.92
N HIS A 63 -10.77 39.24 -3.08
CA HIS A 63 -11.12 40.64 -3.21
C HIS A 63 -12.63 40.81 -3.45
N ASP A 64 -13.15 41.98 -3.11
CA ASP A 64 -14.56 42.37 -3.26
C ASP A 64 -14.95 42.72 -4.72
N LYS A 65 -14.01 42.64 -5.65
CA LYS A 65 -14.18 42.82 -7.09
C LYS A 65 -13.71 41.58 -7.84
N GLY A 66 -14.21 41.41 -9.05
CA GLY A 66 -13.70 40.37 -9.96
C GLY A 66 -12.21 40.55 -10.18
N LEU A 67 -11.49 39.44 -10.34
CA LEU A 67 -10.07 39.37 -10.70
C LEU A 67 -9.93 38.76 -12.07
N SER A 68 -9.25 39.42 -12.99
CA SER A 68 -8.90 38.88 -14.29
C SER A 68 -7.41 38.46 -14.30
N ILE A 69 -7.16 37.18 -14.54
CA ILE A 69 -5.81 36.66 -14.77
C ILE A 69 -5.56 36.76 -16.27
N SER A 70 -4.73 37.73 -16.66
CA SER A 70 -4.48 38.02 -18.08
C SER A 70 -3.79 36.90 -18.81
N LYS A 71 -2.97 36.08 -18.10
CA LYS A 71 -2.30 34.88 -18.67
C LYS A 71 -2.02 33.85 -17.62
N ILE A 72 -2.23 32.56 -17.98
CA ILE A 72 -1.73 31.38 -17.27
C ILE A 72 -0.92 30.57 -18.27
N SER A 73 0.37 30.33 -17.99
CA SER A 73 1.23 29.56 -18.88
C SER A 73 2.43 28.99 -18.12
N PHE A 74 3.02 27.94 -18.64
CA PHE A 74 4.31 27.49 -18.14
C PHE A 74 5.39 28.52 -18.45
N ARG A 75 6.31 28.74 -17.48
CA ARG A 75 7.48 29.58 -17.68
C ARG A 75 8.42 28.97 -18.73
N ASP A 76 8.61 27.66 -18.69
CA ASP A 76 9.28 26.88 -19.73
C ASP A 76 8.23 26.24 -20.66
N PRO A 77 8.14 26.66 -21.93
CA PRO A 77 7.19 26.09 -22.89
C PRO A 77 7.36 24.57 -23.14
N ALA A 78 8.55 24.00 -22.85
CA ALA A 78 8.75 22.54 -22.98
C ALA A 78 7.85 21.75 -22.03
N MET A 79 7.40 22.33 -20.92
CA MET A 79 6.50 21.70 -19.96
C MET A 79 5.09 21.47 -20.53
N GLU A 80 4.70 22.19 -21.58
CA GLU A 80 3.40 22.02 -22.27
C GLU A 80 3.25 20.65 -22.94
N GLU A 81 4.35 19.94 -23.22
CA GLU A 81 4.32 18.58 -23.76
C GLU A 81 4.22 17.52 -22.66
N ILE A 82 4.57 17.89 -21.44
CA ILE A 82 4.55 17.00 -20.27
C ILE A 82 3.21 17.10 -19.51
N PHE A 83 2.73 18.34 -19.33
CA PHE A 83 1.53 18.60 -18.53
C PHE A 83 0.33 18.96 -19.41
N ARG A 84 -0.81 18.36 -19.07
CA ARG A 84 -2.13 18.74 -19.60
C ARG A 84 -2.89 19.50 -18.54
N LEU A 85 -3.28 20.72 -18.86
CA LEU A 85 -3.99 21.61 -17.94
C LEU A 85 -5.48 21.72 -18.30
N ASN A 86 -6.33 21.84 -17.27
CA ASN A 86 -7.70 22.29 -17.38
C ASN A 86 -7.95 23.36 -16.33
N VAL A 87 -8.25 24.56 -16.78
CA VAL A 87 -8.51 25.72 -15.92
C VAL A 87 -9.99 26.06 -16.01
N ASP A 88 -10.69 25.96 -14.91
CA ASP A 88 -12.12 26.25 -14.78
C ASP A 88 -12.98 25.56 -15.85
N GLY A 89 -12.69 24.28 -16.13
CA GLY A 89 -13.40 23.45 -17.12
C GLY A 89 -12.90 23.59 -18.56
N VAL A 90 -11.98 24.50 -18.86
CA VAL A 90 -11.38 24.68 -20.18
C VAL A 90 -10.03 23.98 -20.25
N SER A 91 -9.82 23.08 -21.22
CA SER A 91 -8.53 22.42 -21.43
C SER A 91 -7.67 23.22 -22.41
N GLY A 92 -6.38 23.35 -22.10
CA GLY A 92 -5.45 24.10 -22.94
C GLY A 92 -4.00 23.99 -22.47
N LYS A 93 -3.08 24.53 -23.25
CA LYS A 93 -1.64 24.68 -22.90
C LYS A 93 -1.34 26.02 -22.23
N SER A 94 -2.11 27.05 -22.62
CA SER A 94 -2.10 28.38 -22.00
C SER A 94 -3.50 28.96 -22.01
N PHE A 95 -3.77 29.94 -21.15
CA PHE A 95 -5.08 30.53 -20.97
C PHE A 95 -4.94 32.05 -20.86
N ASP A 96 -5.83 32.77 -21.54
CA ASP A 96 -5.86 34.21 -21.52
C ASP A 96 -7.19 34.68 -20.91
N ASN A 97 -7.14 35.76 -20.13
CA ASN A 97 -8.29 36.44 -19.54
C ASN A 97 -9.22 35.53 -18.73
N VAL A 98 -8.63 34.73 -17.82
CA VAL A 98 -9.38 33.86 -16.91
C VAL A 98 -9.96 34.73 -15.76
N GLU A 99 -11.27 34.74 -15.65
CA GLU A 99 -11.99 35.62 -14.70
C GLU A 99 -12.41 34.81 -13.46
N ILE A 100 -12.17 35.41 -12.28
CA ILE A 100 -12.64 34.88 -11.00
C ILE A 100 -13.51 35.95 -10.33
N ARG A 101 -14.78 35.61 -10.04
CA ARG A 101 -15.70 36.52 -9.37
C ARG A 101 -15.19 36.95 -8.00
N ALA A 102 -15.74 38.04 -7.49
CA ALA A 102 -15.44 38.52 -6.14
C ALA A 102 -15.68 37.41 -5.09
N ASN A 103 -14.72 37.20 -4.21
CA ASN A 103 -14.77 36.20 -3.12
C ASN A 103 -15.03 34.74 -3.57
N ASP A 104 -14.65 34.40 -4.80
CA ASP A 104 -14.83 33.06 -5.41
C ASP A 104 -13.51 32.38 -5.71
N SER A 105 -13.56 31.19 -6.27
CA SER A 105 -12.39 30.38 -6.65
C SER A 105 -12.64 29.50 -7.88
N ILE A 106 -11.60 29.23 -8.63
CA ILE A 106 -11.58 28.27 -9.73
C ILE A 106 -10.66 27.09 -9.39
N PHE A 107 -10.87 25.98 -10.08
CA PHE A 107 -9.96 24.84 -10.06
C PHE A 107 -8.98 24.89 -11.22
N VAL A 108 -7.74 24.54 -10.93
CA VAL A 108 -6.75 24.12 -11.91
C VAL A 108 -6.55 22.62 -11.74
N LEU A 109 -6.93 21.87 -12.77
CA LEU A 109 -6.75 20.43 -12.85
C LEU A 109 -5.56 20.17 -13.77
N LEU A 110 -4.77 19.16 -13.44
CA LEU A 110 -3.63 18.80 -14.28
C LEU A 110 -3.34 17.31 -14.24
N GLU A 111 -2.82 16.83 -15.35
CA GLU A 111 -2.24 15.51 -15.53
C GLU A 111 -0.84 15.66 -16.13
N ALA A 112 0.05 14.74 -15.84
CA ALA A 112 1.39 14.74 -16.39
C ALA A 112 1.69 13.41 -17.09
N THR A 113 2.53 13.45 -18.13
CA THR A 113 3.16 12.27 -18.73
C THR A 113 4.66 12.57 -18.83
N LEU A 114 5.42 12.06 -17.85
CA LEU A 114 6.85 12.34 -17.79
C LEU A 114 7.61 11.49 -18.82
N PRO A 115 8.59 12.05 -19.53
CA PRO A 115 9.41 11.28 -20.45
C PRO A 115 10.32 10.30 -19.70
N GLU A 116 10.76 9.23 -20.37
CA GLU A 116 11.79 8.36 -19.83
C GLU A 116 13.11 9.14 -19.63
N SER A 117 13.73 8.92 -18.49
CA SER A 117 14.97 9.58 -18.09
C SER A 117 16.23 8.82 -18.54
N GLY A 118 16.08 7.52 -18.82
CA GLY A 118 17.18 6.60 -19.09
C GLY A 118 17.99 6.22 -17.84
N THR A 119 17.47 6.51 -16.64
CA THR A 119 18.13 6.18 -15.36
C THR A 119 17.33 5.14 -14.58
N ASP A 120 18.00 4.47 -13.64
CA ASP A 120 17.35 3.47 -12.78
C ASP A 120 16.66 4.11 -11.57
N LEU A 121 17.09 5.30 -11.16
CA LEU A 121 16.53 6.04 -10.02
C LEU A 121 15.51 7.08 -10.48
N PRO A 122 14.55 7.45 -9.62
CA PRO A 122 13.59 8.50 -9.92
C PRO A 122 14.29 9.83 -10.19
N VAL A 123 13.85 10.54 -11.22
CA VAL A 123 14.35 11.88 -11.58
C VAL A 123 13.30 12.92 -11.22
N GLU A 124 13.70 13.93 -10.45
CA GLU A 124 12.85 15.03 -10.07
C GLU A 124 12.61 15.98 -11.25
N LEU A 125 11.35 16.35 -11.45
CA LEU A 125 10.89 17.36 -12.37
C LEU A 125 10.17 18.47 -11.60
N ASN A 126 10.62 19.72 -11.78
CA ASN A 126 9.95 20.91 -11.29
C ASN A 126 9.53 21.76 -12.48
N ALA A 127 8.24 22.10 -12.55
CA ALA A 127 7.69 22.99 -13.56
C ALA A 127 7.04 24.20 -12.89
N GLU A 128 7.30 25.39 -13.42
CA GLU A 128 6.74 26.64 -12.92
C GLU A 128 5.56 27.07 -13.78
N LEU A 129 4.36 27.12 -13.18
CA LEU A 129 3.14 27.61 -13.79
C LEU A 129 2.89 29.05 -13.33
N ASP A 130 3.04 30.01 -14.26
CA ASP A 130 2.91 31.43 -14.01
C ASP A 130 1.49 31.94 -14.24
N PHE A 131 1.06 32.82 -13.34
CA PHE A 131 -0.22 33.50 -13.37
C PHE A 131 0.04 35.01 -13.39
N VAL A 132 -0.39 35.69 -14.44
CA VAL A 132 -0.24 37.16 -14.57
C VAL A 132 -1.58 37.83 -14.26
N ALA A 133 -1.66 38.57 -13.17
CA ALA A 133 -2.84 39.35 -12.79
C ALA A 133 -2.43 40.76 -12.42
N ASN A 134 -3.15 41.77 -12.93
CA ASN A 134 -2.89 43.18 -12.68
C ASN A 134 -1.42 43.62 -12.90
N GLY A 135 -0.76 43.00 -13.90
CA GLY A 135 0.64 43.28 -14.25
C GLY A 135 1.70 42.64 -13.34
N VAL A 136 1.28 41.82 -12.37
CA VAL A 136 2.18 41.07 -11.47
C VAL A 136 2.11 39.58 -11.79
N THR A 137 3.26 38.92 -11.82
CA THR A 137 3.37 37.46 -12.02
C THR A 137 3.52 36.77 -10.67
N SER A 138 2.69 35.77 -10.42
CA SER A 138 2.81 34.81 -9.32
C SER A 138 2.92 33.40 -9.87
N THR A 139 3.52 32.49 -9.11
CA THR A 139 3.92 31.17 -9.61
C THR A 139 3.44 30.06 -8.68
N VAL A 140 2.95 28.98 -9.26
CA VAL A 140 2.76 27.69 -8.57
C VAL A 140 3.75 26.69 -9.15
N VAL A 141 4.50 25.99 -8.28
CA VAL A 141 5.44 24.96 -8.69
C VAL A 141 4.71 23.61 -8.77
N LEU A 142 4.92 22.87 -9.85
CA LEU A 142 4.46 21.50 -10.02
C LEU A 142 5.66 20.59 -9.86
N ASN A 143 5.63 19.72 -8.85
CA ASN A 143 6.74 18.84 -8.51
C ASN A 143 6.35 17.38 -8.72
N ALA A 144 7.14 16.61 -9.47
CA ALA A 144 6.96 15.20 -9.72
C ALA A 144 8.31 14.47 -9.76
N PHE A 145 8.29 13.16 -9.49
CA PHE A 145 9.45 12.27 -9.65
C PHE A 145 9.12 11.22 -10.70
N GLY A 146 9.78 11.24 -11.84
CA GLY A 146 9.63 10.24 -12.91
C GLY A 146 10.48 9.01 -12.62
N GLN A 147 9.84 7.85 -12.49
CA GLN A 147 10.51 6.56 -12.32
C GLN A 147 10.40 5.74 -13.60
N ASP A 148 11.53 5.46 -14.22
CA ASP A 148 11.60 4.52 -15.34
C ASP A 148 11.37 3.10 -14.85
N VAL A 149 10.61 2.30 -15.63
CA VAL A 149 10.30 0.91 -15.33
C VAL A 149 10.53 0.02 -16.56
N THR A 150 10.81 -1.25 -16.31
CA THR A 150 10.75 -2.29 -17.33
C THR A 150 9.35 -2.88 -17.37
N ARG A 151 8.63 -2.70 -18.48
CA ARG A 151 7.26 -3.24 -18.62
C ARG A 151 7.29 -4.66 -19.14
N LEU A 152 6.60 -5.55 -18.42
CA LEU A 152 6.37 -6.95 -18.78
C LEU A 152 4.86 -7.15 -18.96
N VAL A 153 4.43 -7.52 -20.16
CA VAL A 153 3.01 -7.69 -20.51
C VAL A 153 2.79 -9.14 -20.92
N ASP A 154 1.91 -9.86 -20.22
CA ASP A 154 1.66 -11.29 -20.42
C ASP A 154 2.97 -12.07 -20.61
N PHE A 155 3.88 -11.88 -19.64
CA PHE A 155 5.26 -12.32 -19.80
C PHE A 155 5.49 -13.72 -19.24
N LYS A 156 6.05 -14.61 -20.09
CA LYS A 156 6.37 -15.99 -19.72
C LYS A 156 7.87 -16.21 -19.55
N VAL A 157 8.28 -16.58 -18.36
CA VAL A 157 9.62 -17.06 -18.04
C VAL A 157 9.70 -18.54 -18.46
N ALA A 158 10.20 -18.79 -19.66
CA ALA A 158 10.23 -20.13 -20.27
C ALA A 158 11.53 -20.91 -19.95
N SER A 159 12.52 -20.25 -19.38
CA SER A 159 13.80 -20.82 -18.91
C SER A 159 14.30 -19.97 -17.75
N ASP A 160 15.31 -20.42 -17.05
CA ASP A 160 15.89 -19.71 -15.90
C ASP A 160 16.18 -18.26 -16.24
N MET A 161 15.67 -17.36 -15.40
CA MET A 161 15.76 -15.91 -15.57
C MET A 161 15.99 -15.23 -14.23
N THR A 162 16.78 -14.16 -14.25
CA THR A 162 16.99 -13.30 -13.08
C THR A 162 16.51 -11.88 -13.37
N LEU A 163 15.71 -11.33 -12.46
CA LEU A 163 15.33 -9.92 -12.44
C LEU A 163 16.21 -9.19 -11.42
N SER A 164 16.89 -8.14 -11.89
CA SER A 164 17.81 -7.36 -11.04
C SER A 164 17.07 -6.30 -10.23
N GLY A 165 17.64 -5.91 -9.09
CA GLY A 165 17.10 -4.83 -8.26
C GLY A 165 17.54 -3.42 -8.68
N ALA A 166 18.01 -3.21 -9.91
CA ALA A 166 18.45 -1.90 -10.37
C ALA A 166 17.27 -0.99 -10.78
N LYS A 167 16.42 -1.48 -11.68
CA LYS A 167 15.22 -0.78 -12.18
C LYS A 167 13.97 -1.59 -11.80
N PRO A 168 12.88 -0.94 -11.36
CA PRO A 168 11.63 -1.65 -11.09
C PRO A 168 10.99 -2.25 -12.35
N TYR A 169 10.17 -3.24 -12.14
CA TYR A 169 9.38 -3.88 -13.19
C TYR A 169 7.90 -3.57 -12.97
N GLN A 170 7.18 -3.26 -14.06
CA GLN A 170 5.74 -3.09 -14.06
C GLN A 170 5.10 -4.23 -14.85
N ILE A 171 4.21 -4.97 -14.19
CA ILE A 171 3.63 -6.20 -14.71
C ILE A 171 2.19 -5.92 -15.12
N TYR A 172 1.86 -6.21 -16.38
CA TYR A 172 0.52 -6.20 -16.91
C TYR A 172 0.05 -7.61 -17.22
N ASP A 173 -1.21 -7.89 -16.98
CA ASP A 173 -1.90 -9.16 -17.16
C ASP A 173 -1.27 -10.29 -16.31
N SER A 174 -0.13 -10.83 -16.70
CA SER A 174 0.52 -11.90 -15.93
C SER A 174 2.04 -11.94 -16.09
N LEU A 175 2.70 -12.44 -15.03
CA LEU A 175 4.07 -12.93 -15.07
C LEU A 175 4.04 -14.41 -14.73
N VAL A 176 4.30 -15.27 -15.71
CA VAL A 176 4.16 -16.73 -15.58
C VAL A 176 5.53 -17.40 -15.57
N VAL A 177 5.86 -18.13 -14.51
CA VAL A 177 7.05 -18.99 -14.47
C VAL A 177 6.65 -20.38 -14.94
N ALA A 178 7.15 -20.79 -16.11
CA ALA A 178 6.84 -22.07 -16.72
C ALA A 178 7.39 -23.26 -15.90
N GLU A 179 6.76 -24.41 -16.07
CA GLU A 179 7.28 -25.65 -15.52
C GLU A 179 8.75 -25.89 -15.94
N GLY A 180 9.58 -26.26 -14.97
CA GLY A 180 11.02 -26.48 -15.15
C GLY A 180 11.89 -25.22 -15.27
N ALA A 181 11.28 -24.02 -15.29
CA ALA A 181 12.00 -22.75 -15.26
C ALA A 181 12.12 -22.20 -13.83
N THR A 182 13.19 -21.45 -13.56
CA THR A 182 13.41 -20.73 -12.32
C THR A 182 13.40 -19.23 -12.55
N LEU A 183 12.53 -18.51 -11.83
CA LEU A 183 12.60 -17.06 -11.72
C LEU A 183 13.33 -16.66 -10.45
N THR A 184 14.46 -15.97 -10.59
CA THR A 184 15.23 -15.42 -9.48
C THR A 184 15.02 -13.90 -9.39
N LEU A 185 14.68 -13.40 -8.22
CA LEU A 185 14.57 -12.00 -7.90
C LEU A 185 15.75 -11.58 -7.02
N ASP A 186 16.63 -10.75 -7.54
CA ASP A 186 17.78 -10.25 -6.78
C ASP A 186 17.36 -9.27 -5.69
N ALA A 187 18.24 -9.04 -4.73
CA ALA A 187 18.01 -8.09 -3.64
C ALA A 187 17.71 -6.69 -4.18
N GLY A 188 16.60 -6.08 -3.71
CA GLY A 188 16.12 -4.77 -4.12
C GLY A 188 15.16 -4.79 -5.31
N THR A 189 14.90 -5.95 -5.92
CA THR A 189 13.90 -6.06 -7.00
C THR A 189 12.55 -5.59 -6.52
N THR A 190 11.92 -4.71 -7.30
CA THR A 190 10.54 -4.26 -7.06
C THR A 190 9.68 -4.60 -8.27
N LEU A 191 8.60 -5.35 -8.01
CA LEU A 191 7.57 -5.69 -8.98
C LEU A 191 6.30 -4.91 -8.64
N TYR A 192 5.87 -4.05 -9.56
CA TYR A 192 4.62 -3.33 -9.51
C TYR A 192 3.61 -4.02 -10.42
N PHE A 193 2.48 -4.43 -9.86
CA PHE A 193 1.44 -5.14 -10.61
C PHE A 193 0.29 -4.20 -10.93
N HIS A 194 -0.08 -4.15 -12.22
CA HIS A 194 -1.18 -3.35 -12.70
C HIS A 194 -2.51 -4.10 -12.55
N ASP A 195 -3.52 -3.41 -11.99
CA ASP A 195 -4.89 -3.90 -11.81
C ASP A 195 -4.95 -5.35 -11.29
N LYS A 196 -5.40 -6.30 -12.12
CA LYS A 196 -5.57 -7.73 -11.76
C LYS A 196 -4.37 -8.60 -12.12
N ALA A 197 -3.25 -8.01 -12.47
CA ALA A 197 -2.06 -8.77 -12.82
C ALA A 197 -1.63 -9.74 -11.70
N GLU A 198 -1.06 -10.87 -12.09
CA GLU A 198 -0.72 -11.98 -11.19
C GLU A 198 0.70 -12.48 -11.45
N LEU A 199 1.35 -13.02 -10.41
CA LEU A 199 2.53 -13.84 -10.56
C LEU A 199 2.13 -15.30 -10.42
N VAL A 200 2.20 -16.07 -11.50
CA VAL A 200 1.81 -17.49 -11.54
C VAL A 200 3.05 -18.37 -11.69
N VAL A 201 3.24 -19.30 -10.76
CA VAL A 201 4.45 -20.10 -10.67
C VAL A 201 4.11 -21.59 -10.84
N HIS A 202 4.47 -22.15 -11.99
CA HIS A 202 4.46 -23.59 -12.24
C HIS A 202 5.86 -24.21 -12.08
N GLY A 203 6.90 -23.40 -12.24
CA GLY A 203 8.30 -23.73 -12.01
C GLY A 203 8.76 -23.41 -10.59
N THR A 204 9.87 -22.70 -10.45
CA THR A 204 10.47 -22.31 -9.16
C THR A 204 10.62 -20.79 -9.05
N LEU A 205 10.26 -20.24 -7.89
CA LEU A 205 10.46 -18.83 -7.55
C LEU A 205 11.47 -18.69 -6.41
N ILE A 206 12.56 -17.99 -6.68
CA ILE A 206 13.59 -17.66 -5.69
C ILE A 206 13.63 -16.14 -5.51
N SER A 207 13.45 -15.66 -4.29
CA SER A 207 13.59 -14.25 -3.96
C SER A 207 14.72 -14.06 -2.94
N ASN A 208 15.76 -13.32 -3.33
CA ASN A 208 17.01 -13.14 -2.59
C ASN A 208 17.10 -11.76 -1.94
N GLY A 209 16.01 -11.29 -1.34
CA GLY A 209 16.00 -10.04 -0.57
C GLY A 209 17.01 -10.07 0.59
N LYS A 210 17.38 -8.88 1.05
CA LYS A 210 18.26 -8.63 2.20
C LYS A 210 17.60 -7.60 3.13
N PRO A 211 18.02 -7.48 4.40
CA PRO A 211 17.45 -6.52 5.34
C PRO A 211 17.40 -5.08 4.81
N ASP A 212 18.47 -4.63 4.16
CA ASP A 212 18.64 -3.29 3.58
C ASP A 212 18.13 -3.16 2.14
N ARG A 213 17.91 -4.28 1.45
CA ARG A 213 17.50 -4.36 0.05
C ARG A 213 16.44 -5.45 -0.16
N ARG A 214 15.25 -5.22 0.38
CA ARG A 214 14.15 -6.17 0.27
C ARG A 214 13.66 -6.31 -1.16
N VAL A 215 13.11 -7.47 -1.49
CA VAL A 215 12.27 -7.63 -2.68
C VAL A 215 10.87 -7.16 -2.34
N ASN A 216 10.26 -6.36 -3.23
CA ASN A 216 8.92 -5.83 -3.04
C ASN A 216 7.99 -6.27 -4.17
N MET A 217 6.79 -6.74 -3.81
CA MET A 217 5.70 -7.07 -4.73
C MET A 217 4.45 -6.33 -4.27
N THR A 218 3.95 -5.40 -5.07
CA THR A 218 2.85 -4.52 -4.68
C THR A 218 2.07 -4.04 -5.90
N GLY A 219 0.89 -3.44 -5.68
CA GLY A 219 0.19 -2.73 -6.74
C GLY A 219 0.95 -1.50 -7.24
N ASP A 220 0.62 -1.05 -8.43
CA ASP A 220 1.31 0.06 -9.12
C ASP A 220 0.68 1.44 -8.87
N ARG A 221 -0.25 1.55 -7.93
CA ARG A 221 -0.92 2.81 -7.60
C ARG A 221 -0.21 3.55 -6.49
N PHE A 222 0.16 4.79 -6.79
CA PHE A 222 0.77 5.72 -5.84
C PHE A 222 -0.22 6.79 -5.38
N GLY A 223 0.20 7.56 -4.37
CA GLY A 223 -0.56 8.68 -3.86
C GLY A 223 -1.67 8.28 -2.90
N GLN A 224 -2.80 8.97 -2.96
CA GLN A 224 -3.88 8.84 -2.00
C GLN A 224 -5.21 8.58 -2.70
N VAL A 225 -6.06 7.78 -2.06
CA VAL A 225 -7.48 7.65 -2.36
C VAL A 225 -8.23 8.87 -1.79
N VAL A 226 -9.53 8.86 -1.77
CA VAL A 226 -10.34 9.92 -1.17
C VAL A 226 -9.91 10.17 0.28
N GLY A 227 -9.59 11.40 0.64
CA GLY A 227 -9.47 11.86 2.03
C GLY A 227 -8.13 11.63 2.71
N ARG A 228 -7.04 11.37 2.18
CA ARG A 228 -5.71 11.10 2.75
C ARG A 228 -5.36 9.62 2.97
N ILE A 229 -6.20 8.67 2.55
CA ILE A 229 -5.90 7.25 2.66
C ILE A 229 -4.82 6.91 1.61
N PRO A 230 -3.62 6.45 2.01
CA PRO A 230 -2.58 6.06 1.04
C PRO A 230 -3.00 4.83 0.23
N TYR A 231 -2.69 4.80 -1.07
CA TYR A 231 -2.90 3.59 -1.88
C TYR A 231 -2.09 2.39 -1.36
N GLU A 232 -0.95 2.63 -0.72
CA GLU A 232 -0.10 1.56 -0.19
C GLU A 232 -0.71 0.74 0.95
N ILE A 233 -1.85 1.16 1.52
CA ILE A 233 -2.63 0.35 2.47
C ILE A 233 -3.92 -0.20 1.87
N MET A 234 -4.23 0.11 0.61
CA MET A 234 -5.42 -0.41 -0.08
C MET A 234 -5.11 -1.80 -0.62
N SER A 235 -5.86 -2.78 -0.19
CA SER A 235 -5.79 -4.16 -0.68
C SER A 235 -6.50 -4.34 -2.01
N GLY A 236 -6.28 -5.49 -2.68
CA GLY A 236 -6.99 -5.85 -3.90
C GLY A 236 -6.57 -5.07 -5.15
N GLN A 237 -5.37 -4.49 -5.15
CA GLN A 237 -4.84 -3.77 -6.31
C GLN A 237 -4.32 -4.71 -7.41
N TRP A 238 -3.97 -5.94 -7.07
CA TRP A 238 -3.49 -6.98 -7.96
C TRP A 238 -3.85 -8.37 -7.43
N GLY A 239 -3.70 -9.42 -8.24
CA GLY A 239 -4.14 -10.77 -7.89
C GLY A 239 -3.40 -11.38 -6.71
N GLY A 240 -2.08 -11.43 -6.79
CA GLY A 240 -1.21 -12.10 -5.81
C GLY A 240 -0.19 -13.01 -6.44
N VAL A 241 0.47 -13.84 -5.61
CA VAL A 241 1.43 -14.87 -6.03
C VAL A 241 0.77 -16.24 -5.93
N TYR A 242 0.67 -16.94 -7.05
CA TYR A 242 0.00 -18.23 -7.16
C TYR A 242 1.00 -19.35 -7.52
N PHE A 243 0.96 -20.44 -6.77
CA PHE A 243 1.77 -21.62 -7.01
C PHE A 243 0.90 -22.80 -7.38
N TYR A 244 1.17 -23.43 -8.52
CA TYR A 244 0.38 -24.53 -9.08
C TYR A 244 1.24 -25.64 -9.67
N GLY A 245 0.64 -26.82 -9.88
CA GLY A 245 1.19 -27.92 -10.67
C GLY A 245 2.44 -28.54 -10.08
N THR A 246 3.56 -28.47 -10.79
CA THR A 246 4.83 -29.11 -10.41
C THR A 246 5.76 -28.19 -9.63
N THR A 247 5.30 -27.02 -9.22
CA THR A 247 6.09 -26.05 -8.44
C THR A 247 6.67 -26.65 -7.17
N ARG A 248 7.93 -26.38 -6.89
CA ARG A 248 8.65 -26.83 -5.68
C ARG A 248 9.89 -26.02 -5.42
N ASP A 249 10.50 -26.22 -4.26
CA ASP A 249 11.75 -25.58 -3.85
C ASP A 249 11.68 -24.04 -3.89
N ASN A 250 10.45 -23.49 -3.73
CA ASN A 250 10.25 -22.06 -3.72
C ASN A 250 10.80 -21.47 -2.43
N ARG A 251 11.59 -20.40 -2.55
CA ARG A 251 12.17 -19.72 -1.39
C ARG A 251 12.08 -18.22 -1.56
N LEU A 252 11.42 -17.58 -0.61
CA LEU A 252 11.37 -16.12 -0.51
C LEU A 252 12.10 -15.68 0.76
N SER A 253 13.05 -14.78 0.61
CA SER A 253 13.83 -14.22 1.71
C SER A 253 13.73 -12.70 1.70
N HIS A 254 13.48 -12.07 2.86
CA HIS A 254 13.32 -10.62 3.02
C HIS A 254 12.45 -10.03 1.90
N THR A 255 11.26 -10.59 1.73
CA THR A 255 10.31 -10.24 0.68
C THR A 255 9.04 -9.65 1.28
N SER A 256 8.61 -8.51 0.76
CA SER A 256 7.33 -7.88 1.11
C SER A 256 6.33 -8.11 -0.01
N ILE A 257 5.19 -8.73 0.30
CA ILE A 257 4.05 -8.95 -0.59
C ILE A 257 2.86 -8.22 0.02
N ARG A 258 2.30 -7.24 -0.71
CA ARG A 258 1.22 -6.42 -0.15
C ARG A 258 0.23 -5.92 -1.21
N ASN A 259 -0.93 -5.47 -0.74
CA ASN A 259 -1.97 -4.83 -1.55
C ASN A 259 -2.67 -5.75 -2.55
N SER A 260 -2.60 -7.05 -2.35
CA SER A 260 -3.11 -8.09 -3.26
C SER A 260 -4.54 -8.54 -2.93
N VAL A 261 -5.12 -9.35 -3.80
CA VAL A 261 -6.30 -10.16 -3.47
C VAL A 261 -5.88 -11.28 -2.51
N TYR A 262 -4.88 -12.07 -2.88
CA TYR A 262 -4.20 -13.01 -1.98
C TYR A 262 -2.71 -12.67 -1.94
N GLY A 263 -2.09 -12.68 -0.75
CA GLY A 263 -0.64 -12.51 -0.68
C GLY A 263 0.07 -13.64 -1.42
N VAL A 264 -0.08 -14.85 -0.91
CA VAL A 264 0.37 -16.10 -1.54
C VAL A 264 -0.78 -17.11 -1.53
N TYR A 265 -0.97 -17.79 -2.64
CA TYR A 265 -1.97 -18.83 -2.80
C TYR A 265 -1.32 -20.07 -3.42
N ILE A 266 -1.34 -21.19 -2.68
CA ILE A 266 -0.79 -22.47 -3.15
C ILE A 266 -1.93 -23.47 -3.25
N ASP A 267 -2.13 -24.05 -4.43
CA ASP A 267 -3.18 -25.04 -4.67
C ASP A 267 -2.80 -26.00 -5.79
N SER A 268 -3.42 -27.17 -5.77
CA SER A 268 -3.27 -28.16 -6.84
C SER A 268 -1.82 -28.48 -7.19
N VAL A 269 -0.95 -28.51 -6.16
CA VAL A 269 0.46 -28.90 -6.31
C VAL A 269 0.57 -30.41 -6.24
N SER A 270 1.33 -31.01 -7.16
CA SER A 270 1.61 -32.46 -7.16
C SER A 270 2.58 -32.77 -6.02
N VAL A 271 2.05 -33.18 -4.88
CA VAL A 271 2.87 -33.41 -3.68
C VAL A 271 3.02 -34.90 -3.38
N ASP A 272 4.24 -35.42 -3.57
CA ASP A 272 4.77 -36.50 -2.73
C ASP A 272 5.69 -35.93 -1.64
N ALA A 273 5.49 -34.64 -1.26
CA ALA A 273 6.51 -33.86 -0.59
C ALA A 273 6.46 -34.00 0.93
N VAL A 274 7.53 -34.49 1.47
CA VAL A 274 7.93 -34.31 2.87
C VAL A 274 8.51 -32.87 3.06
N ASP A 275 9.10 -32.33 2.02
CA ASP A 275 9.77 -31.03 2.03
C ASP A 275 8.77 -29.87 1.74
N PRO A 276 8.98 -28.69 2.32
CA PRO A 276 8.12 -27.54 2.05
C PRO A 276 8.09 -27.15 0.57
N VAL A 277 6.89 -26.99 0.02
CA VAL A 277 6.70 -26.41 -1.32
C VAL A 277 7.13 -24.96 -1.35
N LEU A 278 6.97 -24.26 -0.23
CA LEU A 278 7.38 -22.87 -0.06
C LEU A 278 8.08 -22.65 1.28
N THR A 279 9.26 -22.03 1.23
CA THR A 279 9.98 -21.54 2.41
C THR A 279 9.99 -20.02 2.39
N LEU A 280 9.51 -19.42 3.47
CA LEU A 280 9.51 -17.97 3.72
C LEU A 280 10.50 -17.67 4.85
N VAL A 281 11.41 -16.72 4.65
CA VAL A 281 12.37 -16.29 5.69
C VAL A 281 12.36 -14.77 5.77
N ASN A 282 12.02 -14.24 6.94
CA ASN A 282 11.98 -12.80 7.18
C ASN A 282 11.12 -12.06 6.14
N CYS A 283 9.95 -12.61 5.83
CA CYS A 283 9.02 -12.07 4.86
C CYS A 283 7.84 -11.36 5.53
N GLN A 284 7.22 -10.46 4.78
CA GLN A 284 6.06 -9.71 5.20
C GLN A 284 4.95 -9.88 4.16
N LEU A 285 3.85 -10.52 4.55
CA LEU A 285 2.66 -10.72 3.74
C LEU A 285 1.50 -9.98 4.40
N ARG A 286 1.05 -8.88 3.78
CA ARG A 286 0.02 -8.05 4.39
C ARG A 286 -0.94 -7.42 3.38
N ASN A 287 -2.04 -6.96 3.92
CA ASN A 287 -2.98 -6.09 3.23
C ASN A 287 -3.65 -6.76 2.03
N SER A 288 -4.37 -7.85 2.31
CA SER A 288 -5.07 -8.66 1.31
C SER A 288 -6.59 -8.58 1.48
N THR A 289 -7.35 -8.55 0.37
CA THR A 289 -8.82 -8.67 0.41
C THR A 289 -9.29 -10.10 0.67
N GLY A 290 -8.45 -11.07 0.37
CA GLY A 290 -8.59 -12.48 0.74
C GLY A 290 -7.80 -12.79 2.00
N ALA A 291 -6.86 -13.73 1.91
CA ALA A 291 -5.91 -14.09 2.96
C ALA A 291 -4.48 -13.67 2.58
N ALA A 292 -3.61 -13.49 3.58
CA ALA A 292 -2.21 -13.22 3.33
C ALA A 292 -1.47 -14.48 2.82
N LEU A 293 -1.84 -15.66 3.33
CA LEU A 293 -1.33 -16.94 2.86
C LEU A 293 -2.45 -17.97 2.83
N VAL A 294 -2.57 -18.69 1.73
CA VAL A 294 -3.37 -19.93 1.58
C VAL A 294 -2.47 -21.04 1.09
N ALA A 295 -2.49 -22.19 1.76
CA ALA A 295 -1.76 -23.37 1.34
C ALA A 295 -2.67 -24.61 1.42
N ASN A 296 -3.12 -25.08 0.26
CA ASN A 296 -3.93 -26.28 0.12
C ASN A 296 -3.05 -27.47 -0.26
N TYR A 297 -3.02 -28.50 0.58
CA TYR A 297 -2.26 -29.74 0.36
C TYR A 297 -0.75 -29.53 0.12
N ALA A 298 -0.19 -28.43 0.64
CA ALA A 298 1.18 -28.04 0.35
C ALA A 298 1.90 -27.60 1.62
N PRO A 299 2.92 -28.33 2.09
CA PRO A 299 3.70 -27.95 3.25
C PRO A 299 4.37 -26.58 3.07
N VAL A 300 4.29 -25.73 4.10
CA VAL A 300 4.93 -24.42 4.16
C VAL A 300 5.82 -24.32 5.38
N LYS A 301 7.00 -23.73 5.19
CA LYS A 301 7.89 -23.34 6.28
C LYS A 301 8.04 -21.81 6.28
N ALA A 302 7.67 -21.15 7.38
CA ALA A 302 7.83 -19.71 7.56
C ALA A 302 8.64 -19.41 8.83
N VAL A 303 9.68 -18.61 8.69
CA VAL A 303 10.62 -18.28 9.78
C VAL A 303 10.84 -16.78 9.81
N GLY A 304 10.59 -16.13 10.96
CA GLY A 304 10.74 -14.69 11.13
C GLY A 304 9.77 -13.84 10.32
N CYS A 305 8.59 -14.39 9.99
CA CYS A 305 7.65 -13.76 9.06
C CYS A 305 6.51 -13.01 9.77
N GLU A 306 6.06 -11.94 9.13
CA GLU A 306 4.84 -11.23 9.49
C GLU A 306 3.73 -11.56 8.50
N PHE A 307 2.57 -11.94 9.03
CA PHE A 307 1.33 -12.15 8.30
C PHE A 307 0.27 -11.22 8.89
N ALA A 308 -0.26 -10.28 8.09
CA ALA A 308 -1.11 -9.24 8.65
C ALA A 308 -2.16 -8.67 7.68
N GLU A 309 -3.15 -7.97 8.22
CA GLU A 309 -4.22 -7.21 7.54
C GLU A 309 -4.85 -7.97 6.37
N ALA A 310 -5.68 -8.95 6.66
CA ALA A 310 -6.43 -9.69 5.66
C ALA A 310 -7.92 -9.78 6.00
N ALA A 311 -8.78 -9.49 5.01
CA ALA A 311 -10.22 -9.42 5.26
C ALA A 311 -10.85 -10.77 5.57
N LYS A 312 -10.36 -11.86 4.97
CA LYS A 312 -10.95 -13.21 5.15
C LYS A 312 -10.21 -14.07 6.17
N GLY A 313 -9.22 -13.52 6.85
CA GLY A 313 -8.31 -14.26 7.73
C GLY A 313 -6.90 -14.19 7.22
N VAL A 314 -5.91 -14.46 8.11
CA VAL A 314 -4.52 -14.14 7.78
C VAL A 314 -3.83 -15.32 7.10
N VAL A 315 -3.83 -16.49 7.72
CA VAL A 315 -3.20 -17.71 7.20
C VAL A 315 -4.19 -18.86 7.19
N TYR A 316 -4.32 -19.51 6.05
CA TYR A 316 -5.11 -20.72 5.83
C TYR A 316 -4.19 -21.85 5.38
N VAL A 317 -4.14 -22.93 6.13
CA VAL A 317 -3.43 -24.14 5.75
C VAL A 317 -4.38 -25.34 5.82
N ASN A 318 -4.40 -26.11 4.75
CA ASN A 318 -5.25 -27.29 4.61
C ASN A 318 -4.37 -28.48 4.24
N GLU A 319 -4.39 -29.52 5.09
CA GLU A 319 -3.53 -30.71 4.99
C GLU A 319 -2.02 -30.40 4.99
N GLY A 320 -1.20 -31.41 5.20
CA GLY A 320 0.26 -31.29 5.19
C GLY A 320 0.87 -30.84 6.52
N ASN A 321 2.20 -30.82 6.57
CA ASN A 321 2.96 -30.43 7.75
C ASN A 321 3.55 -29.02 7.57
N HIS A 322 3.19 -28.12 8.47
CA HIS A 322 3.58 -26.72 8.39
C HIS A 322 4.49 -26.34 9.55
N VAL A 323 5.40 -25.40 9.31
CA VAL A 323 6.30 -24.86 10.34
C VAL A 323 6.21 -23.33 10.32
N PHE A 324 5.86 -22.76 11.47
CA PHE A 324 5.86 -21.31 11.69
C PHE A 324 6.73 -21.01 12.92
N ASN A 325 7.89 -20.43 12.70
CA ASN A 325 8.84 -20.15 13.78
C ASN A 325 9.15 -18.67 13.84
N GLN A 326 9.08 -18.07 15.04
CA GLN A 326 9.33 -16.64 15.18
C GLN A 326 8.45 -15.78 14.27
N CYS A 327 7.16 -16.11 14.17
CA CYS A 327 6.21 -15.40 13.30
C CYS A 327 5.29 -14.48 14.11
N THR A 328 4.80 -13.43 13.46
CA THR A 328 3.73 -12.58 13.98
C THR A 328 2.51 -12.70 13.06
N PHE A 329 1.41 -13.16 13.63
CA PHE A 329 0.09 -13.19 13.00
C PHE A 329 -0.73 -12.08 13.64
N SER A 330 -1.12 -11.09 12.85
CA SER A 330 -1.93 -9.99 13.37
C SER A 330 -2.97 -9.56 12.36
N ASN A 331 -4.13 -9.16 12.83
CA ASN A 331 -5.17 -8.69 11.94
C ASN A 331 -5.88 -7.46 12.50
N ASN A 332 -5.67 -6.35 11.84
CA ASN A 332 -6.29 -5.07 12.15
C ASN A 332 -6.86 -4.41 10.89
N TYR A 333 -7.31 -5.21 9.94
CA TYR A 333 -7.80 -4.78 8.64
C TYR A 333 -8.89 -3.69 8.76
N LEU A 334 -8.80 -2.64 7.91
CA LEU A 334 -9.61 -1.43 8.06
C LEU A 334 -10.81 -1.35 7.10
N PHE A 335 -10.73 -2.00 5.93
CA PHE A 335 -11.61 -1.68 4.81
C PHE A 335 -12.80 -2.63 4.65
N ALA A 336 -12.88 -3.68 5.44
CA ALA A 336 -14.02 -4.59 5.53
C ALA A 336 -14.09 -5.25 6.91
N ALA A 337 -15.20 -5.92 7.20
CA ALA A 337 -15.27 -6.80 8.36
C ALA A 337 -14.31 -7.99 8.20
N ILE A 338 -13.57 -8.29 9.24
CA ILE A 338 -12.71 -9.48 9.32
C ILE A 338 -13.62 -10.68 9.50
N THR A 339 -13.58 -11.65 8.57
CA THR A 339 -14.49 -12.80 8.55
C THR A 339 -13.83 -14.13 8.88
N GLY A 340 -12.51 -14.16 9.07
CA GLY A 340 -11.74 -15.37 9.39
C GLY A 340 -10.74 -15.16 10.53
N PRO A 341 -10.15 -16.26 11.04
CA PRO A 341 -9.16 -16.22 12.10
C PRO A 341 -7.80 -15.74 11.61
N MET A 342 -6.87 -15.52 12.54
CA MET A 342 -5.47 -15.28 12.18
C MET A 342 -4.81 -16.53 11.62
N LEU A 343 -5.14 -17.71 12.16
CA LEU A 343 -4.64 -19.00 11.67
C LEU A 343 -5.80 -20.00 11.56
N TYR A 344 -6.04 -20.50 10.35
CA TYR A 344 -6.99 -21.57 10.07
C TYR A 344 -6.26 -22.84 9.67
N LEU A 345 -6.51 -23.93 10.42
CA LEU A 345 -5.89 -25.24 10.24
C LEU A 345 -7.01 -26.21 9.87
N ASP A 346 -7.01 -26.75 8.65
CA ASP A 346 -8.05 -27.63 8.15
C ASP A 346 -7.47 -28.96 7.66
N GLY A 347 -8.34 -29.95 7.48
CA GLY A 347 -7.99 -31.28 7.01
C GLY A 347 -7.79 -32.31 8.13
N GLU A 348 -7.87 -33.58 7.73
CA GLU A 348 -7.73 -34.73 8.64
C GLU A 348 -6.26 -34.96 9.02
N ASN A 349 -5.35 -34.68 8.07
CA ASN A 349 -3.90 -34.93 8.23
C ASN A 349 -3.11 -33.63 8.34
N VAL A 350 -3.75 -32.55 8.81
CA VAL A 350 -3.04 -31.30 9.06
C VAL A 350 -2.13 -31.43 10.28
N GLY A 351 -0.85 -31.12 10.10
CA GLY A 351 0.14 -30.99 11.16
C GLY A 351 0.77 -29.60 11.13
N ALA A 352 1.07 -29.04 12.30
CA ALA A 352 1.72 -27.74 12.37
C ALA A 352 2.58 -27.60 13.63
N ASP A 353 3.77 -27.06 13.49
CA ASP A 353 4.62 -26.61 14.59
C ASP A 353 4.73 -25.10 14.56
N ILE A 354 4.05 -24.45 15.50
CA ILE A 354 4.07 -23.01 15.66
C ILE A 354 4.85 -22.69 16.94
N SER A 355 5.99 -22.02 16.81
CA SER A 355 6.88 -21.81 17.94
C SER A 355 7.41 -20.38 18.03
N ASN A 356 7.57 -19.88 19.26
CA ASN A 356 8.03 -18.51 19.54
C ASN A 356 7.27 -17.43 18.74
N SER A 357 5.97 -17.58 18.58
CA SER A 357 5.17 -16.76 17.66
C SER A 357 4.08 -15.98 18.40
N ILE A 358 3.65 -14.85 17.83
CA ILE A 358 2.57 -13.99 18.35
C ILE A 358 1.34 -14.19 17.48
N LEU A 359 0.18 -14.44 18.13
CA LEU A 359 -1.14 -14.40 17.50
C LEU A 359 -1.99 -13.35 18.25
N TYR A 360 -2.10 -12.14 17.67
CA TYR A 360 -2.75 -11.03 18.36
C TYR A 360 -3.42 -10.07 17.35
N GLY A 361 -4.70 -9.77 17.56
CA GLY A 361 -5.42 -8.84 16.72
C GLY A 361 -6.92 -9.02 16.78
N MET A 362 -7.62 -8.54 15.77
CA MET A 362 -9.06 -8.68 15.63
C MET A 362 -9.43 -9.97 14.89
N GLY A 363 -10.55 -10.56 15.24
CA GLY A 363 -10.96 -11.90 14.80
C GLY A 363 -10.55 -12.98 15.78
N GLY A 364 -10.77 -14.23 15.48
CA GLY A 364 -10.27 -15.36 16.30
C GLY A 364 -8.81 -15.61 16.03
N GLU A 365 -8.08 -16.17 17.00
CA GLU A 365 -6.65 -16.46 16.78
C GLU A 365 -6.47 -17.75 15.98
N VAL A 366 -7.14 -18.81 16.37
CA VAL A 366 -6.99 -20.16 15.76
C VAL A 366 -8.35 -20.80 15.49
N LEU A 367 -8.50 -21.46 14.36
CA LEU A 367 -9.58 -22.38 14.04
C LEU A 367 -8.99 -23.61 13.32
N PRO A 368 -9.55 -24.83 13.53
CA PRO A 368 -10.65 -25.12 14.45
C PRO A 368 -10.25 -24.93 15.92
N ALA A 369 -11.23 -24.67 16.76
CA ALA A 369 -11.00 -24.53 18.21
C ALA A 369 -10.66 -25.90 18.87
N ASP A 370 -11.07 -27.01 18.26
CA ASP A 370 -10.75 -28.36 18.71
C ASP A 370 -9.59 -28.94 17.89
N LEU A 371 -8.42 -29.02 18.52
CA LEU A 371 -7.19 -29.57 17.96
C LEU A 371 -6.84 -30.94 18.58
N ALA A 372 -7.66 -31.47 19.49
CA ALA A 372 -7.37 -32.71 20.21
C ALA A 372 -7.05 -33.86 19.24
N GLY A 373 -5.91 -34.52 19.49
CA GLY A 373 -5.44 -35.62 18.68
C GLY A 373 -4.82 -35.28 17.33
N LYS A 374 -4.76 -33.98 16.95
CA LYS A 374 -4.03 -33.52 15.77
C LYS A 374 -2.57 -33.21 16.11
N PRO A 375 -1.60 -33.49 15.23
CA PRO A 375 -0.20 -33.14 15.44
C PRO A 375 0.04 -31.63 15.21
N VAL A 376 -0.68 -30.79 15.96
CA VAL A 376 -0.59 -29.33 15.90
C VAL A 376 -0.09 -28.86 17.27
N TYR A 377 1.00 -28.11 17.27
CA TYR A 377 1.64 -27.66 18.50
C TYR A 377 1.94 -26.17 18.46
N PHE A 378 1.47 -25.46 19.46
CA PHE A 378 1.84 -24.08 19.77
C PHE A 378 2.82 -24.10 20.93
N ARG A 379 4.09 -23.80 20.68
CA ARG A 379 5.15 -23.84 21.68
C ARG A 379 5.69 -22.45 21.96
N ASN A 380 5.56 -22.02 23.19
CA ASN A 380 6.06 -20.70 23.61
C ASN A 380 5.49 -19.55 22.77
N CYS A 381 4.17 -19.59 22.50
CA CYS A 381 3.46 -18.57 21.73
C CYS A 381 2.73 -17.59 22.63
N LEU A 382 2.51 -16.37 22.14
CA LEU A 382 1.73 -15.33 22.82
C LEU A 382 0.36 -15.18 22.17
N PHE A 383 -0.69 -15.20 23.01
CA PHE A 383 -2.09 -15.08 22.61
C PHE A 383 -2.78 -13.91 23.33
N ALA A 384 -3.67 -13.21 22.62
CA ALA A 384 -4.58 -12.23 23.21
C ALA A 384 -5.67 -12.90 24.07
N ALA A 385 -6.14 -14.09 23.68
CA ALA A 385 -7.16 -14.82 24.41
C ALA A 385 -6.67 -15.33 25.75
N ALA A 386 -7.59 -15.42 26.71
CA ALA A 386 -7.36 -16.19 27.93
C ALA A 386 -7.41 -17.69 27.60
N GLY A 387 -6.46 -18.45 28.15
CA GLY A 387 -6.34 -19.87 27.89
C GLY A 387 -5.50 -20.59 28.95
N THR A 388 -5.26 -21.85 28.74
CA THR A 388 -4.37 -22.69 29.58
C THR A 388 -3.66 -23.67 28.68
N ASP A 389 -2.46 -24.04 29.06
CA ASP A 389 -1.67 -25.04 28.36
C ASP A 389 -2.35 -26.42 28.40
N ASP A 390 -2.19 -27.17 27.34
CA ASP A 390 -2.67 -28.54 27.15
C ASP A 390 -1.72 -29.33 26.25
N GLU A 391 -2.20 -30.38 25.59
CA GLU A 391 -1.38 -31.21 24.67
C GLU A 391 -0.98 -30.48 23.38
N ASN A 392 -1.74 -29.45 22.96
CA ASN A 392 -1.49 -28.66 21.76
C ASN A 392 -0.82 -27.30 22.08
N PHE A 393 -1.02 -26.76 23.28
CA PHE A 393 -0.50 -25.46 23.72
C PHE A 393 0.50 -25.67 24.86
N ILE A 394 1.76 -25.33 24.64
CA ILE A 394 2.89 -25.68 25.52
C ILE A 394 3.68 -24.42 25.86
N ASN A 395 3.77 -24.11 27.15
CA ASN A 395 4.47 -22.92 27.68
C ASN A 395 4.01 -21.61 27.02
N SER A 396 2.71 -21.48 26.74
CA SER A 396 2.17 -20.31 26.05
C SER A 396 1.93 -19.14 27.01
N ILE A 397 2.00 -17.92 26.46
CA ILE A 397 1.71 -16.66 27.18
C ILE A 397 0.29 -16.26 26.83
N TRP A 398 -0.63 -16.38 27.78
CA TRP A 398 -2.05 -16.14 27.59
C TRP A 398 -2.49 -14.79 28.11
N ASP A 399 -3.61 -14.24 27.58
CA ASP A 399 -4.21 -12.96 28.00
C ASP A 399 -3.18 -11.82 28.04
N ALA A 400 -2.37 -11.70 26.99
CA ALA A 400 -1.24 -10.79 26.96
C ALA A 400 -1.28 -9.88 25.73
N ASP A 401 -1.06 -8.58 25.96
CA ASP A 401 -0.86 -7.58 24.90
C ASP A 401 0.63 -7.52 24.51
N PRO A 402 1.00 -7.81 23.28
CA PRO A 402 2.39 -7.71 22.80
C PRO A 402 2.93 -6.28 22.78
N LEU A 403 2.11 -5.27 23.01
CA LEU A 403 2.46 -3.85 22.98
C LEU A 403 3.15 -3.48 21.65
N PHE A 404 2.47 -3.71 20.55
CA PHE A 404 2.97 -3.30 19.23
C PHE A 404 3.20 -1.79 19.14
N TYR A 405 4.17 -1.36 18.32
CA TYR A 405 4.59 0.03 18.21
C TYR A 405 3.44 0.95 17.80
N THR A 406 2.73 0.60 16.73
CA THR A 406 1.47 1.25 16.33
C THR A 406 0.57 0.30 15.58
N VAL A 407 -0.73 0.44 15.82
CA VAL A 407 -1.76 -0.33 15.13
C VAL A 407 -2.86 0.64 14.72
N ARG A 408 -3.05 0.81 13.40
CA ARG A 408 -4.11 1.62 12.77
C ARG A 408 -3.98 3.15 12.92
N GLU A 409 -3.07 3.67 13.72
CA GLU A 409 -2.91 5.12 13.87
C GLU A 409 -2.42 5.75 12.56
N ASP A 410 -3.13 6.76 12.10
CA ASP A 410 -2.88 7.45 10.83
C ASP A 410 -2.67 6.49 9.64
N TYR A 411 -3.40 5.35 9.64
CA TYR A 411 -3.25 4.26 8.65
C TYR A 411 -1.87 3.59 8.67
N HIS A 412 -1.16 3.69 9.78
CA HIS A 412 0.15 3.06 9.96
C HIS A 412 0.06 1.80 10.80
N PHE A 413 0.74 0.74 10.34
CA PHE A 413 0.80 -0.57 11.00
C PHE A 413 2.26 -0.95 11.19
N ASP A 414 2.66 -1.09 12.47
CA ASP A 414 4.01 -1.46 12.86
C ASP A 414 3.95 -2.45 14.02
N TYR A 415 4.23 -3.70 13.73
CA TYR A 415 4.17 -4.81 14.69
C TYR A 415 5.48 -5.07 15.41
N ARG A 416 6.42 -4.13 15.37
CA ARG A 416 7.58 -4.15 16.28
C ARG A 416 7.11 -3.94 17.71
N LEU A 417 7.88 -4.49 18.65
CA LEU A 417 7.56 -4.43 20.07
C LEU A 417 7.96 -3.09 20.68
N ARG A 418 7.16 -2.58 21.62
CA ARG A 418 7.53 -1.46 22.48
C ARG A 418 8.16 -1.96 23.79
N GLU A 419 8.88 -1.08 24.45
CA GLU A 419 9.38 -1.31 25.82
C GLU A 419 8.26 -1.77 26.76
N GLY A 420 8.54 -2.78 27.58
CA GLY A 420 7.58 -3.39 28.49
C GLY A 420 6.72 -4.50 27.87
N SER A 421 6.88 -4.82 26.59
CA SER A 421 6.19 -5.94 25.97
C SER A 421 6.50 -7.27 26.66
N PRO A 422 5.49 -8.10 26.97
CA PRO A 422 5.71 -9.43 27.55
C PRO A 422 6.39 -10.41 26.57
N ALA A 423 6.48 -10.06 25.29
CA ALA A 423 7.15 -10.85 24.25
C ALA A 423 8.69 -10.65 24.27
N ILE A 424 9.19 -9.59 24.90
CA ILE A 424 10.64 -9.29 24.93
C ILE A 424 11.38 -10.32 25.81
N GLY A 425 12.35 -11.00 25.22
CA GLY A 425 13.18 -12.00 25.87
C GLY A 425 12.43 -13.23 26.39
N ALA A 426 11.18 -13.40 25.96
CA ALA A 426 10.31 -14.50 26.42
C ALA A 426 10.37 -15.74 25.52
N GLY A 427 11.10 -15.68 24.42
CA GLY A 427 11.26 -16.82 23.49
C GLY A 427 12.14 -17.92 24.05
N ASP A 428 11.85 -19.16 23.66
CA ASP A 428 12.68 -20.33 23.97
C ASP A 428 13.78 -20.47 22.91
N PRO A 429 15.07 -20.29 23.26
CA PRO A 429 16.17 -20.40 22.31
C PRO A 429 16.33 -21.80 21.72
N SER A 430 15.88 -22.85 22.42
CA SER A 430 15.95 -24.23 21.93
C SER A 430 14.98 -24.50 20.76
N LEU A 431 13.96 -23.68 20.61
CA LEU A 431 12.97 -23.74 19.52
C LEU A 431 13.34 -22.87 18.32
N CYS A 432 14.36 -22.00 18.43
CA CYS A 432 14.75 -21.13 17.32
C CYS A 432 15.40 -21.92 16.19
N LEU A 433 14.89 -21.74 14.97
CA LEU A 433 15.51 -22.31 13.79
C LEU A 433 16.72 -21.44 13.34
N PRO A 434 17.72 -22.02 12.67
CA PRO A 434 18.90 -21.27 12.23
C PRO A 434 18.58 -20.05 11.35
N GLU A 435 17.53 -20.14 10.54
CA GLU A 435 17.06 -19.05 9.69
C GLU A 435 16.52 -17.85 10.48
N ALA A 436 16.11 -18.06 11.75
CA ALA A 436 15.65 -17.03 12.67
C ALA A 436 16.80 -16.35 13.45
N SER A 437 18.05 -16.55 13.09
CA SER A 437 19.21 -15.93 13.80
C SER A 437 19.18 -14.40 13.77
N SER A 438 18.49 -13.81 12.81
CA SER A 438 18.17 -12.38 12.78
C SER A 438 16.73 -12.16 12.30
N ASP A 439 16.17 -10.99 12.61
CA ASP A 439 14.88 -10.57 12.11
C ASP A 439 14.96 -9.98 10.68
N MET A 440 13.84 -9.50 10.15
CA MET A 440 13.78 -8.93 8.80
C MET A 440 14.50 -7.57 8.66
N TYR A 441 14.87 -6.92 9.76
CA TYR A 441 15.71 -5.71 9.77
C TYR A 441 17.20 -6.03 9.97
N GLY A 442 17.55 -7.31 10.14
CA GLY A 442 18.92 -7.76 10.38
C GLY A 442 19.36 -7.67 11.83
N LEU A 443 18.44 -7.40 12.76
CA LEU A 443 18.74 -7.40 14.19
C LEU A 443 18.91 -8.84 14.67
N THR A 444 20.05 -9.13 15.30
CA THR A 444 20.39 -10.49 15.76
C THR A 444 19.57 -10.87 16.98
N ARG A 445 18.99 -12.08 16.97
CA ARG A 445 18.32 -12.65 18.15
C ARG A 445 19.37 -13.16 19.13
N GLY A 446 19.24 -12.73 20.38
CA GLY A 446 20.13 -13.14 21.49
C GLY A 446 19.78 -14.50 22.07
N ASN A 447 20.46 -14.83 23.21
CA ASN A 447 20.19 -16.05 23.97
C ASN A 447 18.82 -16.08 24.67
N ALA A 448 18.17 -14.95 24.82
CA ALA A 448 16.78 -14.79 25.23
C ALA A 448 16.05 -14.10 24.07
N PRO A 449 15.61 -14.84 23.05
CA PRO A 449 15.00 -14.26 21.87
C PRO A 449 13.62 -13.69 22.21
N ASP A 450 13.21 -12.67 21.49
CA ASP A 450 11.85 -12.16 21.58
C ASP A 450 10.89 -13.11 20.89
N VAL A 451 9.66 -13.17 21.37
CA VAL A 451 8.57 -13.90 20.69
C VAL A 451 8.06 -13.04 19.52
N GLY A 452 7.83 -13.68 18.36
CA GLY A 452 7.34 -13.01 17.17
C GLY A 452 8.42 -12.68 16.13
N ALA A 453 8.00 -12.01 15.05
CA ALA A 453 8.82 -11.76 13.87
C ALA A 453 9.97 -10.76 14.10
N TYR A 454 9.86 -9.90 15.08
CA TYR A 454 10.75 -8.76 15.27
C TYR A 454 11.57 -8.85 16.55
N VAL A 455 12.80 -8.39 16.46
CA VAL A 455 13.67 -8.17 17.62
C VAL A 455 13.37 -6.78 18.17
N PHE A 456 13.19 -6.70 19.49
CA PHE A 456 13.02 -5.42 20.16
C PHE A 456 14.27 -4.56 20.03
N SER A 457 14.08 -3.28 19.70
CA SER A 457 15.11 -2.26 19.66
C SER A 457 14.56 -0.97 20.26
N LEU A 458 15.41 -0.22 20.94
CA LEU A 458 15.08 1.10 21.49
C LEU A 458 15.16 2.23 20.43
N ASP A 459 15.55 1.91 19.18
CA ASP A 459 15.74 2.87 18.08
C ASP A 459 14.48 3.01 17.21
#